data_e17f2b99f7cda408d6dc2a052af31fc5
#
_entry.id   e17f2b99f7cda408d6dc2a052af31fc5
#
_cell.length_a   1.000
_cell.length_b   1.000
_cell.length_c   1.000
_cell.angle_alpha   90.00
_cell.angle_beta   90.00
_cell.angle_gamma   90.00
#
_symmetry.space_group_name_H-M   'P 1'
#
loop_
_entity.id
_entity.type
_entity.pdbx_description
1 polymer ?
#
loop_
_entity_poly.entity_id
_entity_poly.type
_entity_poly.pdbx_seq_one_letter_code
_entity_poly.pdbx_strand_id
1 'polypeptide(L)'
;MTAGLLLGARLPLIDRLFPPVPLVQQLQQTPDLVIAVLMCCLAAAYLALWRAAPDFRAFRSLGIFFSMVGVGELINYFGDQTLYWSLRAIAAGMLVATAGEAMQVPHRRWTLLFWPIYLFISVGVWFPKLSFTNEWPIIISEVPLAALIVQGLRRRSSRDRMVAAAFLFYWFVRLTLSSYFQHQTGMRYFVSIGGWQWQYTTTTLALLGMVTLTILVHDLIRERRDKQRMAAELAAGRAVQQVLIPEETPTIPGFIIQSVYKPFGEVGGDFFQVLPIKNDLGSGGALVIVGDVSGKGMPAAMTVSLLVGTVRTLAHYTRSPGEILAAMNQRMLARSHGGFTTCLVLRADADGVLTIANAGHIAPYVDGRELQLESGLPLGISADTIYVESTFQLSPEQQLTLLTDGVIEARDKAGALFGFERSASLSTQPAEAIAQAAQAFGQEDDITVLSVTRTNDLNPAMA
;
A
#
# COMPACT_ATOMS: atom_id res chain seq x y z
N MET A 1 9.68 -49.59 -33.00
CA MET A 1 10.71 -50.42 -32.36
C MET A 1 11.90 -49.57 -31.88
N THR A 2 11.74 -48.35 -31.41
CA THR A 2 12.87 -47.45 -31.00
C THR A 2 12.62 -46.70 -29.70
N ALA A 3 11.57 -46.99 -28.97
CA ALA A 3 11.28 -46.39 -27.64
C ALA A 3 11.67 -47.32 -26.47
N GLY A 4 12.15 -48.52 -26.72
CA GLY A 4 12.44 -49.54 -25.68
C GLY A 4 13.90 -49.55 -25.19
N LEU A 5 14.79 -48.77 -25.75
CA LEU A 5 16.24 -48.88 -25.49
C LEU A 5 16.81 -47.83 -24.54
N LEU A 6 16.03 -46.83 -24.12
CA LEU A 6 16.46 -45.78 -23.17
C LEU A 6 16.08 -46.02 -21.70
N LEU A 7 15.31 -47.07 -21.42
CA LEU A 7 14.88 -47.43 -20.04
C LEU A 7 15.70 -48.59 -19.42
N GLY A 8 16.76 -49.07 -20.10
CA GLY A 8 17.50 -50.28 -19.73
C GLY A 8 18.69 -50.13 -18.77
N ALA A 9 19.15 -48.92 -18.51
CA ALA A 9 20.29 -48.71 -17.61
C ALA A 9 19.81 -48.11 -16.26
N ARG A 10 19.16 -48.91 -15.45
CA ARG A 10 18.91 -48.56 -14.03
C ARG A 10 20.25 -48.59 -13.30
N LEU A 11 20.56 -47.48 -12.62
CA LEU A 11 21.73 -47.43 -11.74
C LEU A 11 21.50 -48.41 -10.56
N PRO A 12 22.47 -49.28 -10.21
CA PRO A 12 22.32 -50.29 -9.12
C PRO A 12 21.89 -49.72 -7.75
N LEU A 13 22.12 -48.44 -7.55
CA LEU A 13 21.71 -47.70 -6.36
C LEU A 13 20.18 -47.44 -6.34
N ILE A 14 19.59 -47.19 -7.51
CA ILE A 14 18.16 -46.93 -7.65
C ILE A 14 17.35 -48.21 -7.44
N ASP A 15 17.82 -49.34 -7.97
CA ASP A 15 17.14 -50.63 -7.76
C ASP A 15 17.23 -51.14 -6.31
N ARG A 16 18.21 -50.71 -5.52
CA ARG A 16 18.31 -50.98 -4.10
C ARG A 16 17.42 -50.08 -3.27
N LEU A 17 17.22 -48.82 -3.68
CA LEU A 17 16.37 -47.89 -2.99
C LEU A 17 14.89 -48.05 -3.37
N PHE A 18 14.62 -48.46 -4.61
CA PHE A 18 13.27 -48.63 -5.15
C PHE A 18 13.16 -49.99 -5.88
N PRO A 19 12.84 -51.09 -5.16
CA PRO A 19 12.69 -52.39 -5.79
C PRO A 19 11.60 -52.38 -6.86
N PRO A 20 11.76 -53.11 -7.98
CA PRO A 20 10.81 -53.09 -9.08
C PRO A 20 9.46 -53.60 -8.65
N VAL A 21 8.44 -52.75 -8.74
CA VAL A 21 7.04 -53.15 -8.47
C VAL A 21 6.52 -53.97 -9.65
N PRO A 22 5.80 -55.09 -9.43
CA PRO A 22 5.21 -55.90 -10.49
C PRO A 22 4.34 -55.04 -11.44
N LEU A 23 4.40 -55.30 -12.76
CA LEU A 23 3.71 -54.54 -13.80
C LEU A 23 2.21 -54.38 -13.54
N VAL A 24 1.55 -55.40 -13.02
CA VAL A 24 0.11 -55.40 -12.66
C VAL A 24 -0.15 -54.39 -11.55
N GLN A 25 0.71 -54.33 -10.56
CA GLN A 25 0.61 -53.40 -9.44
C GLN A 25 0.91 -51.98 -9.87
N GLN A 26 1.86 -51.80 -10.79
CA GLN A 26 2.14 -50.46 -11.42
C GLN A 26 0.95 -49.93 -12.20
N LEU A 27 0.26 -50.78 -12.97
CA LEU A 27 -0.95 -50.40 -13.70
C LEU A 27 -2.11 -50.01 -12.77
N GLN A 28 -2.23 -50.68 -11.62
CA GLN A 28 -3.28 -50.35 -10.61
C GLN A 28 -3.00 -49.04 -9.87
N GLN A 29 -1.74 -48.61 -9.79
CA GLN A 29 -1.29 -47.40 -9.10
C GLN A 29 -1.12 -46.18 -10.02
N THR A 30 -1.42 -46.26 -11.34
CA THR A 30 -1.33 -45.12 -12.28
C THR A 30 -2.11 -43.87 -11.84
N PRO A 31 -3.28 -43.96 -11.17
CA PRO A 31 -3.98 -42.83 -10.63
C PRO A 31 -3.15 -42.02 -9.60
N ASP A 32 -2.40 -42.75 -8.74
CA ASP A 32 -1.56 -42.11 -7.73
C ASP A 32 -0.42 -41.31 -8.36
N LEU A 33 0.17 -41.82 -9.45
CA LEU A 33 1.18 -41.07 -10.21
C LEU A 33 0.60 -39.77 -10.82
N VAL A 34 -0.62 -39.83 -11.40
CA VAL A 34 -1.27 -38.66 -11.94
C VAL A 34 -1.52 -37.61 -10.84
N ILE A 35 -1.96 -38.04 -9.69
CA ILE A 35 -2.19 -37.16 -8.53
C ILE A 35 -0.86 -36.58 -8.04
N ALA A 36 0.20 -37.37 -7.95
CA ALA A 36 1.53 -36.91 -7.54
C ALA A 36 2.05 -35.80 -8.47
N VAL A 37 1.92 -36.00 -9.79
CA VAL A 37 2.31 -34.98 -10.79
C VAL A 37 1.46 -33.72 -10.61
N LEU A 38 0.14 -33.84 -10.42
CA LEU A 38 -0.75 -32.70 -10.18
C LEU A 38 -0.32 -31.91 -8.93
N MET A 39 0.03 -32.62 -7.84
CA MET A 39 0.52 -31.98 -6.61
C MET A 39 1.82 -31.22 -6.84
N CYS A 40 2.75 -31.79 -7.60
CA CYS A 40 3.99 -31.12 -7.96
C CYS A 40 3.74 -29.88 -8.86
N CYS A 41 2.80 -29.95 -9.78
CA CYS A 41 2.37 -28.79 -10.59
C CYS A 41 1.75 -27.68 -9.73
N LEU A 42 0.90 -28.03 -8.77
CA LEU A 42 0.34 -27.08 -7.80
C LEU A 42 1.44 -26.45 -6.96
N ALA A 43 2.39 -27.24 -6.48
CA ALA A 43 3.54 -26.74 -5.74
C ALA A 43 4.34 -25.73 -6.54
N ALA A 44 4.65 -26.07 -7.79
CA ALA A 44 5.39 -25.17 -8.70
C ALA A 44 4.62 -23.86 -8.95
N ALA A 45 3.29 -23.92 -9.15
CA ALA A 45 2.45 -22.74 -9.33
C ALA A 45 2.46 -21.84 -8.08
N TYR A 46 2.31 -22.41 -6.90
CA TYR A 46 2.35 -21.65 -5.64
C TYR A 46 3.72 -21.00 -5.40
N LEU A 47 4.83 -21.72 -5.65
CA LEU A 47 6.18 -21.20 -5.48
C LEU A 47 6.51 -20.12 -6.51
N ALA A 48 6.04 -20.26 -7.75
CA ALA A 48 6.19 -19.23 -8.79
C ALA A 48 5.44 -17.95 -8.39
N LEU A 49 4.21 -18.07 -7.88
CA LEU A 49 3.43 -16.93 -7.38
C LEU A 49 4.07 -16.29 -6.16
N TRP A 50 4.64 -17.07 -5.26
CA TRP A 50 5.40 -16.52 -4.13
C TRP A 50 6.61 -15.69 -4.59
N ARG A 51 7.34 -16.15 -5.62
CA ARG A 51 8.44 -15.36 -6.21
C ARG A 51 7.94 -14.04 -6.80
N ALA A 52 6.76 -14.03 -7.41
CA ALA A 52 6.14 -12.83 -8.00
C ALA A 52 5.48 -11.90 -6.96
N ALA A 53 5.14 -12.41 -5.77
CA ALA A 53 4.48 -11.69 -4.70
C ALA A 53 4.97 -12.22 -3.33
N PRO A 54 6.21 -11.87 -2.90
CA PRO A 54 6.85 -12.44 -1.70
C PRO A 54 6.14 -12.08 -0.39
N ASP A 55 5.36 -11.00 -0.38
CA ASP A 55 4.57 -10.56 0.78
C ASP A 55 3.42 -11.54 1.12
N PHE A 56 2.96 -12.32 0.14
CA PHE A 56 1.92 -13.33 0.34
C PHE A 56 2.51 -14.65 0.86
N ARG A 57 2.74 -14.72 2.17
CA ARG A 57 3.32 -15.91 2.85
C ARG A 57 2.57 -17.20 2.56
N ALA A 58 1.24 -17.13 2.38
CA ALA A 58 0.41 -18.28 2.05
C ALA A 58 0.87 -19.02 0.78
N PHE A 59 1.37 -18.32 -0.24
CA PHE A 59 1.89 -18.98 -1.43
C PHE A 59 3.12 -19.82 -1.14
N ARG A 60 4.02 -19.35 -0.27
CA ARG A 60 5.21 -20.10 0.13
C ARG A 60 4.86 -21.36 0.89
N SER A 61 4.03 -21.23 1.93
CA SER A 61 3.69 -22.36 2.81
C SER A 61 2.88 -23.44 2.08
N LEU A 62 1.92 -23.04 1.25
CA LEU A 62 1.16 -23.97 0.40
C LEU A 62 2.05 -24.62 -0.65
N GLY A 63 2.98 -23.90 -1.25
CA GLY A 63 3.96 -24.43 -2.21
C GLY A 63 4.83 -25.52 -1.58
N ILE A 64 5.40 -25.27 -0.41
CA ILE A 64 6.20 -26.26 0.33
C ILE A 64 5.33 -27.46 0.74
N PHE A 65 4.11 -27.22 1.24
CA PHE A 65 3.18 -28.27 1.62
C PHE A 65 2.86 -29.20 0.44
N PHE A 66 2.45 -28.67 -0.70
CA PHE A 66 2.13 -29.47 -1.88
C PHE A 66 3.37 -30.16 -2.49
N SER A 67 4.57 -29.56 -2.38
CA SER A 67 5.81 -30.23 -2.73
C SER A 67 6.04 -31.51 -1.90
N MET A 68 5.85 -31.41 -0.59
CA MET A 68 6.02 -32.57 0.29
C MET A 68 5.00 -33.67 0.02
N VAL A 69 3.72 -33.29 -0.20
CA VAL A 69 2.68 -34.24 -0.53
C VAL A 69 2.98 -34.91 -1.88
N GLY A 70 3.32 -34.13 -2.92
CA GLY A 70 3.64 -34.66 -4.25
C GLY A 70 4.83 -35.60 -4.26
N VAL A 71 5.92 -35.24 -3.59
CA VAL A 71 7.09 -36.11 -3.41
C VAL A 71 6.74 -37.35 -2.60
N GLY A 72 5.93 -37.23 -1.57
CA GLY A 72 5.42 -38.36 -0.79
C GLY A 72 4.65 -39.36 -1.65
N GLU A 73 3.73 -38.90 -2.50
CA GLU A 73 2.96 -39.78 -3.39
C GLU A 73 3.85 -40.45 -4.47
N LEU A 74 4.88 -39.74 -4.97
CA LEU A 74 5.89 -40.36 -5.85
C LEU A 74 6.65 -41.48 -5.14
N ILE A 75 7.06 -41.28 -3.89
CA ILE A 75 7.74 -42.32 -3.08
C ILE A 75 6.82 -43.51 -2.80
N ASN A 76 5.54 -43.25 -2.50
CA ASN A 76 4.54 -44.29 -2.37
C ASN A 76 4.42 -45.13 -3.66
N TYR A 77 4.38 -44.49 -4.80
CA TYR A 77 4.34 -45.18 -6.10
C TYR A 77 5.57 -46.08 -6.33
N PHE A 78 6.75 -45.70 -5.84
CA PHE A 78 7.95 -46.55 -5.91
C PHE A 78 8.08 -47.58 -4.79
N GLY A 79 7.12 -47.64 -3.84
CA GLY A 79 6.97 -48.69 -2.85
C GLY A 79 7.65 -48.45 -1.50
N ASP A 80 8.29 -47.32 -1.24
CA ASP A 80 8.86 -47.03 0.08
C ASP A 80 7.81 -46.48 1.03
N GLN A 81 7.13 -47.40 1.72
CA GLN A 81 6.06 -47.06 2.66
C GLN A 81 6.57 -46.28 3.90
N THR A 82 7.80 -46.56 4.34
CA THR A 82 8.33 -45.91 5.57
C THR A 82 8.59 -44.44 5.34
N LEU A 83 9.25 -44.09 4.23
CA LEU A 83 9.52 -42.72 3.88
C LEU A 83 8.23 -41.95 3.53
N TYR A 84 7.30 -42.61 2.81
CA TYR A 84 5.97 -42.05 2.53
C TYR A 84 5.23 -41.62 3.80
N TRP A 85 5.08 -42.50 4.78
CA TRP A 85 4.36 -42.16 6.00
C TRP A 85 5.07 -41.13 6.85
N SER A 86 6.39 -41.12 6.85
CA SER A 86 7.18 -40.06 7.51
C SER A 86 6.91 -38.66 6.91
N LEU A 87 6.94 -38.55 5.58
CA LEU A 87 6.63 -37.29 4.89
C LEU A 87 5.17 -36.88 5.10
N ARG A 88 4.25 -37.83 5.13
CA ARG A 88 2.83 -37.57 5.35
C ARG A 88 2.56 -37.05 6.77
N ALA A 89 3.26 -37.55 7.79
CA ALA A 89 3.19 -37.02 9.15
C ALA A 89 3.65 -35.56 9.23
N ILE A 90 4.77 -35.26 8.60
CA ILE A 90 5.28 -33.87 8.52
C ILE A 90 4.30 -32.96 7.74
N ALA A 91 3.77 -33.42 6.61
CA ALA A 91 2.79 -32.69 5.83
C ALA A 91 1.50 -32.39 6.61
N ALA A 92 1.03 -33.34 7.45
CA ALA A 92 -0.13 -33.11 8.32
C ALA A 92 0.09 -31.94 9.30
N GLY A 93 1.29 -31.85 9.90
CA GLY A 93 1.68 -30.70 10.75
C GLY A 93 1.73 -29.38 9.95
N MET A 94 2.25 -29.44 8.73
CA MET A 94 2.30 -28.26 7.86
C MET A 94 0.91 -27.81 7.38
N LEU A 95 -0.06 -28.71 7.24
CA LEU A 95 -1.42 -28.36 6.84
C LEU A 95 -2.05 -27.36 7.81
N VAL A 96 -1.79 -27.47 9.10
CA VAL A 96 -2.28 -26.55 10.13
C VAL A 96 -1.67 -25.16 9.94
N ALA A 97 -0.36 -25.08 9.70
CA ALA A 97 0.32 -23.81 9.47
C ALA A 97 -0.15 -23.15 8.15
N THR A 98 -0.24 -23.95 7.08
CA THR A 98 -0.68 -23.43 5.76
C THR A 98 -2.13 -22.95 5.76
N ALA A 99 -3.02 -23.66 6.45
CA ALA A 99 -4.41 -23.24 6.64
C ALA A 99 -4.50 -21.92 7.39
N GLY A 100 -3.72 -21.76 8.47
CA GLY A 100 -3.66 -20.51 9.24
C GLY A 100 -3.14 -19.33 8.43
N GLU A 101 -2.07 -19.53 7.65
CA GLU A 101 -1.53 -18.48 6.76
C GLU A 101 -2.49 -18.14 5.61
N ALA A 102 -3.13 -19.14 5.00
CA ALA A 102 -4.09 -18.93 3.92
C ALA A 102 -5.33 -18.15 4.37
N MET A 103 -5.81 -18.40 5.60
CA MET A 103 -6.94 -17.72 6.23
C MET A 103 -6.53 -16.47 7.01
N GLN A 104 -5.27 -16.11 7.03
CA GLN A 104 -4.69 -15.01 7.82
C GLN A 104 -5.08 -15.06 9.31
N VAL A 105 -5.18 -16.26 9.88
CA VAL A 105 -5.57 -16.49 11.28
C VAL A 105 -4.32 -16.78 12.13
N PRO A 106 -4.25 -16.31 13.39
CA PRO A 106 -3.16 -16.65 14.30
C PRO A 106 -3.07 -18.15 14.53
N HIS A 107 -2.05 -18.80 13.96
CA HIS A 107 -1.87 -20.25 13.98
C HIS A 107 -0.62 -20.70 14.77
N ARG A 108 0.28 -19.76 15.10
CA ARG A 108 1.58 -20.08 15.71
C ARG A 108 1.47 -20.94 16.97
N ARG A 109 0.48 -20.65 17.83
CA ARG A 109 0.26 -21.42 19.07
C ARG A 109 -0.12 -22.89 18.79
N TRP A 110 -1.00 -23.09 17.80
CA TRP A 110 -1.39 -24.43 17.37
C TRP A 110 -0.24 -25.18 16.74
N THR A 111 0.52 -24.54 15.86
CA THR A 111 1.69 -25.13 15.20
C THR A 111 2.74 -25.54 16.21
N LEU A 112 3.10 -24.66 17.16
CA LEU A 112 4.10 -24.97 18.19
C LEU A 112 3.65 -26.05 19.15
N LEU A 113 2.36 -26.14 19.48
CA LEU A 113 1.81 -27.15 20.39
C LEU A 113 1.81 -28.56 19.76
N PHE A 114 1.43 -28.66 18.49
CA PHE A 114 1.23 -29.96 17.85
C PHE A 114 2.44 -30.44 17.04
N TRP A 115 3.35 -29.54 16.62
CA TRP A 115 4.50 -29.88 15.81
C TRP A 115 5.43 -30.95 16.42
N PRO A 116 5.76 -30.94 17.74
CA PRO A 116 6.55 -32.01 18.35
C PRO A 116 5.89 -33.39 18.25
N ILE A 117 4.55 -33.43 18.32
CA ILE A 117 3.78 -34.67 18.20
C ILE A 117 3.92 -35.25 16.79
N TYR A 118 3.82 -34.40 15.74
CA TYR A 118 4.00 -34.87 14.36
C TYR A 118 5.41 -35.36 14.10
N LEU A 119 6.43 -34.68 14.63
CA LEU A 119 7.82 -35.15 14.54
C LEU A 119 8.02 -36.47 15.25
N PHE A 120 7.49 -36.63 16.46
CA PHE A 120 7.57 -37.87 17.21
C PHE A 120 6.92 -39.02 16.46
N ILE A 121 5.75 -38.83 15.88
CA ILE A 121 5.06 -39.88 15.08
C ILE A 121 5.85 -40.18 13.80
N SER A 122 6.39 -39.15 13.14
CA SER A 122 7.21 -39.32 11.93
C SER A 122 8.45 -40.19 12.19
N VAL A 123 9.11 -39.97 13.33
CA VAL A 123 10.25 -40.81 13.76
C VAL A 123 9.77 -42.18 14.19
N GLY A 124 8.62 -42.27 14.87
CA GLY A 124 8.06 -43.53 15.37
C GLY A 124 7.75 -44.57 14.28
N VAL A 125 7.44 -44.11 13.06
CA VAL A 125 7.22 -45.01 11.89
C VAL A 125 8.45 -45.88 11.57
N TRP A 126 9.67 -45.41 11.89
CA TRP A 126 10.92 -46.16 11.67
C TRP A 126 11.17 -47.25 12.70
N PHE A 127 10.38 -47.32 13.78
CA PHE A 127 10.52 -48.32 14.85
C PHE A 127 9.37 -49.32 14.83
N PRO A 128 9.53 -50.54 14.26
CA PRO A 128 8.44 -51.49 14.08
C PRO A 128 7.77 -51.97 15.39
N LYS A 129 8.46 -51.83 16.53
CA LYS A 129 7.92 -52.21 17.87
C LYS A 129 7.00 -51.12 18.46
N LEU A 130 7.06 -49.89 17.94
CA LEU A 130 6.14 -48.80 18.28
C LEU A 130 5.01 -48.82 17.23
N SER A 131 4.04 -49.73 17.36
CA SER A 131 2.90 -49.85 16.44
C SER A 131 1.94 -48.66 16.57
N PHE A 132 2.42 -47.45 16.23
CA PHE A 132 1.53 -46.33 15.95
C PHE A 132 0.81 -46.65 14.65
N THR A 133 -0.50 -46.70 14.66
CA THR A 133 -1.27 -46.76 13.42
C THR A 133 -0.93 -45.53 12.60
N ASN A 134 -0.65 -45.70 11.31
CA ASN A 134 -0.24 -44.62 10.38
C ASN A 134 -1.27 -43.47 10.21
N GLU A 135 -2.37 -43.56 10.95
CA GLU A 135 -3.49 -42.62 10.90
C GLU A 135 -3.43 -41.50 11.93
N TRP A 136 -2.70 -41.66 13.03
CA TRP A 136 -2.64 -40.69 14.13
C TRP A 136 -2.22 -39.27 13.68
N PRO A 137 -1.25 -39.05 12.76
CA PRO A 137 -0.89 -37.73 12.33
C PRO A 137 -2.08 -36.97 11.71
N ILE A 138 -2.90 -37.70 10.97
CA ILE A 138 -4.06 -37.13 10.28
C ILE A 138 -5.15 -36.80 11.30
N ILE A 139 -5.44 -37.72 12.25
CA ILE A 139 -6.45 -37.47 13.29
C ILE A 139 -6.06 -36.32 14.19
N ILE A 140 -4.81 -36.25 14.61
CA ILE A 140 -4.30 -35.15 15.48
C ILE A 140 -4.40 -33.81 14.82
N SER A 141 -4.27 -33.71 13.46
CA SER A 141 -4.42 -32.44 12.73
C SER A 141 -5.86 -31.91 12.68
N GLU A 142 -6.86 -32.74 12.96
CA GLU A 142 -8.28 -32.38 12.88
C GLU A 142 -8.67 -31.26 13.84
N VAL A 143 -8.22 -31.36 15.09
CA VAL A 143 -8.60 -30.41 16.16
C VAL A 143 -8.09 -29.01 15.87
N PRO A 144 -6.79 -28.79 15.62
CA PRO A 144 -6.29 -27.44 15.30
C PRO A 144 -6.84 -26.93 13.97
N LEU A 145 -7.05 -27.80 12.98
CA LEU A 145 -7.63 -27.40 11.71
C LEU A 145 -9.08 -26.91 11.87
N ALA A 146 -9.91 -27.65 12.60
CA ALA A 146 -11.28 -27.21 12.91
C ALA A 146 -11.32 -25.88 13.64
N ALA A 147 -10.44 -25.66 14.63
CA ALA A 147 -10.34 -24.41 15.34
C ALA A 147 -9.96 -23.22 14.41
N LEU A 148 -9.03 -23.44 13.47
CA LEU A 148 -8.63 -22.43 12.50
C LEU A 148 -9.74 -22.12 11.49
N ILE A 149 -10.47 -23.15 11.02
CA ILE A 149 -11.64 -22.97 10.13
C ILE A 149 -12.71 -22.11 10.80
N VAL A 150 -13.07 -22.41 12.05
CA VAL A 150 -14.04 -21.59 12.80
C VAL A 150 -13.58 -20.16 12.96
N GLN A 151 -12.30 -19.93 13.25
CA GLN A 151 -11.74 -18.59 13.33
C GLN A 151 -11.76 -17.87 11.97
N GLY A 152 -11.42 -18.56 10.88
CA GLY A 152 -11.46 -18.02 9.52
C GLY A 152 -12.86 -17.61 9.09
N LEU A 153 -13.89 -18.42 9.39
CA LEU A 153 -15.30 -18.12 9.09
C LEU A 153 -15.82 -16.90 9.86
N ARG A 154 -15.27 -16.61 11.05
CA ARG A 154 -15.61 -15.42 11.86
C ARG A 154 -14.93 -14.12 11.38
N ARG A 155 -14.00 -14.18 10.43
CA ARG A 155 -13.32 -13.01 9.89
C ARG A 155 -14.26 -12.14 9.05
N ARG A 156 -14.01 -10.82 9.03
CA ARG A 156 -14.78 -9.88 8.21
C ARG A 156 -14.44 -9.97 6.72
N SER A 157 -13.21 -10.36 6.39
CA SER A 157 -12.75 -10.50 5.01
C SER A 157 -13.52 -11.60 4.27
N SER A 158 -14.06 -11.28 3.11
CA SER A 158 -14.74 -12.24 2.23
C SER A 158 -13.78 -13.34 1.76
N ARG A 159 -12.52 -13.00 1.47
CA ARG A 159 -11.47 -13.91 1.09
C ARG A 159 -11.23 -14.97 2.18
N ASP A 160 -10.98 -14.54 3.43
CA ASP A 160 -10.66 -15.44 4.53
C ASP A 160 -11.81 -16.42 4.79
N ARG A 161 -13.05 -15.94 4.67
CA ARG A 161 -14.24 -16.79 4.78
C ARG A 161 -14.36 -17.81 3.64
N MET A 162 -14.05 -17.41 2.39
CA MET A 162 -14.07 -18.34 1.26
C MET A 162 -13.00 -19.43 1.39
N VAL A 163 -11.79 -19.05 1.81
CA VAL A 163 -10.71 -20.00 2.07
C VAL A 163 -11.10 -20.95 3.22
N ALA A 164 -11.64 -20.40 4.31
CA ALA A 164 -12.13 -21.24 5.44
C ALA A 164 -13.26 -22.18 5.02
N ALA A 165 -14.18 -21.75 4.17
CA ALA A 165 -15.24 -22.60 3.64
C ALA A 165 -14.68 -23.71 2.73
N ALA A 166 -13.64 -23.46 1.94
CA ALA A 166 -12.97 -24.48 1.14
C ALA A 166 -12.29 -25.54 2.04
N PHE A 167 -11.62 -25.11 3.13
CA PHE A 167 -11.04 -26.02 4.11
C PHE A 167 -12.13 -26.80 4.87
N LEU A 168 -13.26 -26.18 5.22
CA LEU A 168 -14.39 -26.84 5.85
C LEU A 168 -14.99 -27.90 4.94
N PHE A 169 -15.18 -27.58 3.66
CA PHE A 169 -15.67 -28.55 2.67
C PHE A 169 -14.71 -29.73 2.51
N TYR A 170 -13.41 -29.46 2.37
CA TYR A 170 -12.39 -30.50 2.34
C TYR A 170 -12.45 -31.40 3.59
N TRP A 171 -12.52 -30.79 4.77
CA TRP A 171 -12.59 -31.49 6.04
C TRP A 171 -13.82 -32.37 6.14
N PHE A 172 -14.99 -31.83 5.78
CA PHE A 172 -16.26 -32.57 5.79
C PHE A 172 -16.24 -33.77 4.80
N VAL A 173 -15.83 -33.55 3.57
CA VAL A 173 -15.73 -34.58 2.53
C VAL A 173 -14.76 -35.68 2.98
N ARG A 174 -13.61 -35.31 3.54
CA ARG A 174 -12.63 -36.28 4.03
C ARG A 174 -13.19 -37.16 5.15
N LEU A 175 -13.86 -36.56 6.13
CA LEU A 175 -14.44 -37.32 7.27
C LEU A 175 -15.57 -38.22 6.81
N THR A 176 -16.51 -37.72 6.01
CA THR A 176 -17.68 -38.51 5.58
C THR A 176 -17.29 -39.67 4.67
N LEU A 177 -16.42 -39.39 3.66
CA LEU A 177 -15.95 -40.46 2.77
C LEU A 177 -15.06 -41.47 3.51
N SER A 178 -14.21 -41.02 4.42
CA SER A 178 -13.38 -41.90 5.24
C SER A 178 -14.24 -42.84 6.05
N SER A 179 -15.28 -42.36 6.72
CA SER A 179 -16.19 -43.19 7.52
C SER A 179 -17.01 -44.12 6.65
N TYR A 180 -17.51 -43.64 5.51
CA TYR A 180 -18.31 -44.44 4.57
C TYR A 180 -17.52 -45.62 4.00
N PHE A 181 -16.33 -45.34 3.41
CA PHE A 181 -15.52 -46.41 2.80
C PHE A 181 -14.93 -47.38 3.82
N GLN A 182 -14.55 -46.91 5.01
CA GLN A 182 -14.14 -47.78 6.11
C GLN A 182 -15.24 -48.81 6.45
N HIS A 183 -16.49 -48.35 6.50
CA HIS A 183 -17.63 -49.23 6.84
C HIS A 183 -17.96 -50.22 5.71
N GLN A 184 -17.88 -49.78 4.44
CA GLN A 184 -18.28 -50.58 3.28
C GLN A 184 -17.20 -51.56 2.80
N THR A 185 -15.94 -51.15 2.82
CA THR A 185 -14.85 -51.90 2.15
C THR A 185 -13.71 -52.28 3.08
N GLY A 186 -13.72 -51.84 4.34
CA GLY A 186 -12.59 -51.97 5.25
C GLY A 186 -11.39 -51.07 4.86
N MET A 187 -11.47 -50.35 3.72
CA MET A 187 -10.43 -49.45 3.22
C MET A 187 -10.80 -47.99 3.48
N ARG A 188 -10.02 -47.32 4.31
CA ARG A 188 -10.33 -45.94 4.76
C ARG A 188 -9.96 -44.84 3.76
N TYR A 189 -9.01 -45.10 2.91
CA TYR A 189 -8.43 -44.06 2.06
C TYR A 189 -8.53 -44.32 0.55
N PHE A 190 -8.93 -45.51 0.15
CA PHE A 190 -8.98 -45.96 -1.23
C PHE A 190 -10.39 -46.36 -1.63
N VAL A 191 -10.72 -46.06 -2.90
CA VAL A 191 -11.93 -46.58 -3.58
C VAL A 191 -11.50 -47.27 -4.86
N SER A 192 -12.08 -48.49 -5.10
CA SER A 192 -11.84 -49.22 -6.34
C SER A 192 -12.92 -48.90 -7.34
N ILE A 193 -12.51 -48.32 -8.50
CA ILE A 193 -13.40 -48.01 -9.62
C ILE A 193 -12.82 -48.63 -10.89
N GLY A 194 -13.53 -49.58 -11.49
CA GLY A 194 -13.09 -50.21 -12.74
C GLY A 194 -11.74 -50.94 -12.65
N GLY A 195 -11.42 -51.49 -11.44
CA GLY A 195 -10.13 -52.18 -11.20
C GLY A 195 -8.96 -51.23 -10.79
N TRP A 196 -9.22 -49.93 -10.76
CA TRP A 196 -8.23 -48.94 -10.36
C TRP A 196 -8.45 -48.56 -8.90
N GLN A 197 -7.34 -48.41 -8.15
CA GLN A 197 -7.39 -47.94 -6.76
C GLN A 197 -7.15 -46.45 -6.73
N TRP A 198 -8.15 -45.69 -6.28
CA TRP A 198 -8.08 -44.23 -6.19
C TRP A 198 -7.93 -43.79 -4.74
N GLN A 199 -6.93 -42.99 -4.48
CA GLN A 199 -6.74 -42.34 -3.19
C GLN A 199 -7.56 -41.04 -3.13
N TYR A 200 -8.82 -41.13 -2.71
CA TYR A 200 -9.73 -39.97 -2.71
C TYR A 200 -9.30 -38.85 -1.76
N THR A 201 -8.56 -39.17 -0.68
CA THR A 201 -8.05 -38.15 0.26
C THR A 201 -7.06 -37.21 -0.40
N THR A 202 -6.15 -37.72 -1.21
CA THR A 202 -5.16 -36.90 -1.94
C THR A 202 -5.82 -36.17 -3.10
N THR A 203 -6.80 -36.80 -3.76
CA THR A 203 -7.59 -36.13 -4.81
C THR A 203 -8.37 -34.93 -4.26
N THR A 204 -9.03 -35.07 -3.09
CA THR A 204 -9.74 -33.95 -2.46
C THR A 204 -8.78 -32.87 -1.99
N LEU A 205 -7.58 -33.22 -1.58
CA LEU A 205 -6.53 -32.27 -1.23
C LEU A 205 -6.03 -31.47 -2.45
N ALA A 206 -5.89 -32.14 -3.62
CA ALA A 206 -5.57 -31.46 -4.89
C ALA A 206 -6.65 -30.44 -5.28
N LEU A 207 -7.93 -30.83 -5.14
CA LEU A 207 -9.06 -29.93 -5.39
C LEU A 207 -9.04 -28.74 -4.43
N LEU A 208 -8.78 -28.96 -3.16
CA LEU A 208 -8.60 -27.87 -2.18
C LEU A 208 -7.46 -26.94 -2.62
N GLY A 209 -6.33 -27.49 -3.06
CA GLY A 209 -5.20 -26.71 -3.59
C GLY A 209 -5.59 -25.85 -4.78
N MET A 210 -6.31 -26.40 -5.75
CA MET A 210 -6.79 -25.64 -6.91
C MET A 210 -7.77 -24.53 -6.51
N VAL A 211 -8.72 -24.82 -5.63
CA VAL A 211 -9.70 -23.82 -5.16
C VAL A 211 -9.01 -22.71 -4.38
N THR A 212 -8.13 -23.05 -3.45
CA THR A 212 -7.38 -22.03 -2.68
C THR A 212 -6.46 -21.22 -3.56
N LEU A 213 -5.79 -21.83 -4.55
CA LEU A 213 -4.98 -21.13 -5.55
C LEU A 213 -5.82 -20.08 -6.30
N THR A 214 -6.97 -20.48 -6.80
CA THR A 214 -7.88 -19.60 -7.55
C THR A 214 -8.33 -18.41 -6.69
N ILE A 215 -8.73 -18.65 -5.43
CA ILE A 215 -9.15 -17.60 -4.51
C ILE A 215 -7.99 -16.62 -4.24
N LEU A 216 -6.79 -17.13 -3.93
CA LEU A 216 -5.65 -16.31 -3.59
C LEU A 216 -5.12 -15.52 -4.80
N VAL A 217 -5.12 -16.11 -6.00
CA VAL A 217 -4.74 -15.41 -7.24
C VAL A 217 -5.74 -14.32 -7.59
N HIS A 218 -7.02 -14.60 -7.47
CA HIS A 218 -8.06 -13.61 -7.72
C HIS A 218 -7.91 -12.40 -6.75
N ASP A 219 -7.66 -12.67 -5.48
CA ASP A 219 -7.46 -11.63 -4.47
C ASP A 219 -6.20 -10.79 -4.76
N LEU A 220 -5.09 -11.45 -5.11
CA LEU A 220 -3.85 -10.77 -5.52
C LEU A 220 -4.06 -9.84 -6.73
N ILE A 221 -4.80 -10.33 -7.74
CA ILE A 221 -5.10 -9.53 -8.94
C ILE A 221 -5.97 -8.32 -8.57
N ARG A 222 -6.97 -8.51 -7.69
CA ARG A 222 -7.80 -7.42 -7.19
C ARG A 222 -6.97 -6.36 -6.48
N GLU A 223 -6.16 -6.77 -5.50
CA GLU A 223 -5.33 -5.84 -4.73
C GLU A 223 -4.36 -5.05 -5.62
N ARG A 224 -3.75 -5.71 -6.62
CA ARG A 224 -2.89 -5.03 -7.60
C ARG A 224 -3.66 -4.04 -8.45
N ARG A 225 -4.85 -4.39 -8.92
CA ARG A 225 -5.71 -3.49 -9.70
C ARG A 225 -6.14 -2.27 -8.89
N ASP A 226 -6.54 -2.48 -7.63
CA ASP A 226 -6.97 -1.38 -6.76
C ASP A 226 -5.81 -0.42 -6.47
N LYS A 227 -4.59 -0.93 -6.21
CA LYS A 227 -3.37 -0.11 -6.06
C LYS A 227 -3.02 0.66 -7.34
N GLN A 228 -3.08 0.01 -8.50
CA GLN A 228 -2.81 0.66 -9.79
C GLN A 228 -3.85 1.74 -10.11
N ARG A 229 -5.13 1.49 -9.80
CA ARG A 229 -6.20 2.46 -9.98
C ARG A 229 -6.01 3.68 -9.07
N MET A 230 -5.72 3.47 -7.77
CA MET A 230 -5.39 4.57 -6.86
C MET A 230 -4.20 5.39 -7.35
N ALA A 231 -3.11 4.73 -7.76
CA ALA A 231 -1.93 5.43 -8.27
C ALA A 231 -2.25 6.24 -9.54
N ALA A 232 -3.08 5.70 -10.45
CA ALA A 232 -3.50 6.41 -11.65
C ALA A 232 -4.40 7.63 -11.34
N GLU A 233 -5.32 7.50 -10.38
CA GLU A 233 -6.17 8.60 -9.92
C GLU A 233 -5.33 9.72 -9.28
N LEU A 234 -4.34 9.39 -8.45
CA LEU A 234 -3.42 10.35 -7.86
C LEU A 234 -2.53 11.03 -8.91
N ALA A 235 -2.00 10.26 -9.87
CA ALA A 235 -1.19 10.82 -10.96
C ALA A 235 -1.99 11.80 -11.83
N ALA A 236 -3.27 11.50 -12.11
CA ALA A 236 -4.16 12.41 -12.83
C ALA A 236 -4.39 13.71 -12.04
N GLY A 237 -4.59 13.62 -10.71
CA GLY A 237 -4.72 14.79 -9.85
C GLY A 237 -3.48 15.67 -9.83
N ARG A 238 -2.29 15.05 -9.78
CA ARG A 238 -1.01 15.75 -9.87
C ARG A 238 -0.86 16.53 -11.19
N ALA A 239 -1.22 15.90 -12.31
CA ALA A 239 -1.16 16.56 -13.62
C ALA A 239 -2.06 17.80 -13.70
N VAL A 240 -3.26 17.75 -13.09
CA VAL A 240 -4.14 18.93 -13.01
C VAL A 240 -3.53 20.02 -12.12
N GLN A 241 -2.95 19.67 -10.99
CA GLN A 241 -2.37 20.63 -10.06
C GLN A 241 -1.12 21.30 -10.64
N GLN A 242 -0.26 20.57 -11.35
CA GLN A 242 0.93 21.14 -12.00
C GLN A 242 0.59 22.26 -12.99
N VAL A 243 -0.52 22.16 -13.71
CA VAL A 243 -0.97 23.24 -14.63
C VAL A 243 -1.41 24.52 -13.88
N LEU A 244 -1.78 24.38 -12.60
CA LEU A 244 -2.30 25.50 -11.81
C LEU A 244 -1.22 26.22 -11.00
N ILE A 245 -0.15 25.53 -10.63
CA ILE A 245 1.00 26.12 -9.95
C ILE A 245 1.90 26.76 -11.01
N PRO A 246 2.28 28.04 -10.89
CA PRO A 246 3.17 28.69 -11.85
C PRO A 246 4.53 27.98 -11.88
N GLU A 247 4.99 27.58 -13.08
CA GLU A 247 6.35 27.05 -13.26
C GLU A 247 7.40 28.13 -13.17
N GLU A 248 7.05 29.38 -13.63
CA GLU A 248 7.92 30.54 -13.60
C GLU A 248 7.21 31.69 -12.90
N THR A 249 7.96 32.43 -12.11
CA THR A 249 7.47 33.67 -11.48
C THR A 249 7.54 34.81 -12.50
N PRO A 250 6.45 35.53 -12.77
CA PRO A 250 6.48 36.63 -13.71
C PRO A 250 7.40 37.75 -13.22
N THR A 251 8.07 38.41 -14.15
CA THR A 251 8.89 39.60 -13.86
C THR A 251 7.98 40.77 -13.45
N ILE A 252 8.18 41.29 -12.25
CA ILE A 252 7.41 42.43 -11.71
C ILE A 252 8.35 43.63 -11.56
N PRO A 253 8.07 44.77 -12.23
CA PRO A 253 8.90 45.98 -12.07
C PRO A 253 8.98 46.42 -10.59
N GLY A 254 10.19 46.67 -10.11
CA GLY A 254 10.44 47.12 -8.74
C GLY A 254 10.53 46.00 -7.68
N PHE A 255 10.35 44.74 -8.10
CA PHE A 255 10.41 43.58 -7.18
C PHE A 255 11.12 42.39 -7.83
N ILE A 256 11.91 41.70 -7.01
CA ILE A 256 12.38 40.32 -7.28
C ILE A 256 11.51 39.38 -6.46
N ILE A 257 10.75 38.52 -7.15
CA ILE A 257 9.90 37.53 -6.50
C ILE A 257 10.45 36.15 -6.82
N GLN A 258 10.78 35.38 -5.77
CA GLN A 258 11.17 33.96 -5.87
C GLN A 258 10.10 33.10 -5.24
N SER A 259 9.83 31.97 -5.83
CA SER A 259 8.89 31.02 -5.32
C SER A 259 9.44 29.59 -5.38
N VAL A 260 9.22 28.81 -4.35
CA VAL A 260 9.62 27.40 -4.27
C VAL A 260 8.46 26.62 -3.73
N TYR A 261 8.13 25.54 -4.41
CA TYR A 261 7.13 24.56 -3.98
C TYR A 261 7.73 23.16 -4.00
N LYS A 262 7.70 22.48 -2.87
CA LYS A 262 8.18 21.10 -2.70
C LYS A 262 7.07 20.25 -2.12
N PRO A 263 6.32 19.52 -2.95
CA PRO A 263 5.24 18.66 -2.47
C PRO A 263 5.80 17.51 -1.63
N PHE A 264 5.11 17.16 -0.56
CA PHE A 264 5.42 15.97 0.25
C PHE A 264 4.82 14.71 -0.36
N GLY A 265 3.63 14.79 -0.92
CA GLY A 265 2.92 13.69 -1.55
C GLY A 265 2.85 13.79 -3.08
N GLU A 266 2.03 12.92 -3.68
CA GLU A 266 1.76 13.00 -5.13
C GLU A 266 0.88 14.22 -5.48
N VAL A 267 0.04 14.67 -4.52
CA VAL A 267 -0.86 15.82 -4.68
C VAL A 267 -0.90 16.57 -3.36
N GLY A 268 -0.56 17.88 -3.40
CA GLY A 268 -0.46 18.74 -2.22
C GLY A 268 -1.69 19.60 -1.96
N GLY A 269 -1.76 20.17 -0.74
CA GLY A 269 -2.74 21.15 -0.31
C GLY A 269 -2.32 22.60 -0.55
N ASP A 270 -1.02 22.83 -0.64
CA ASP A 270 -0.45 24.16 -0.84
C ASP A 270 -0.71 24.71 -2.24
N PHE A 271 -0.90 26.02 -2.32
CA PHE A 271 -0.95 26.75 -3.58
C PHE A 271 -0.41 28.17 -3.45
N PHE A 272 0.11 28.70 -4.54
CA PHE A 272 0.48 30.11 -4.65
C PHE A 272 0.18 30.63 -6.04
N GLN A 273 0.02 31.96 -6.14
CA GLN A 273 -0.12 32.68 -7.39
C GLN A 273 0.63 34.01 -7.31
N VAL A 274 1.32 34.40 -8.40
CA VAL A 274 1.90 35.71 -8.60
C VAL A 274 1.28 36.28 -9.86
N LEU A 275 0.43 37.28 -9.71
CA LEU A 275 -0.36 37.87 -10.80
C LEU A 275 0.08 39.33 -11.02
N PRO A 276 0.64 39.67 -12.19
CA PRO A 276 1.02 41.06 -12.51
C PRO A 276 -0.21 41.97 -12.52
N ILE A 277 -0.10 43.16 -11.87
CA ILE A 277 -1.09 44.22 -11.95
C ILE A 277 -0.62 45.21 -13.05
N LYS A 278 -1.38 45.34 -14.11
CA LYS A 278 -1.10 46.33 -15.17
C LYS A 278 -1.84 47.62 -14.84
N ASN A 279 -1.11 48.76 -14.82
CA ASN A 279 -1.68 50.10 -14.75
C ASN A 279 -1.54 50.79 -16.11
N ASP A 280 -2.45 51.69 -16.43
CA ASP A 280 -2.44 52.46 -17.70
C ASP A 280 -1.18 53.32 -17.88
N LEU A 281 -0.43 53.54 -16.81
CA LEU A 281 0.82 54.32 -16.77
C LEU A 281 2.09 53.46 -16.84
N GLY A 282 1.97 52.12 -17.02
CA GLY A 282 3.12 51.20 -17.11
C GLY A 282 3.82 50.87 -15.78
N SER A 283 3.47 51.56 -14.69
CA SER A 283 3.95 51.22 -13.34
C SER A 283 3.11 50.07 -12.80
N GLY A 284 3.63 48.88 -12.90
CA GLY A 284 2.92 47.65 -12.45
C GLY A 284 3.25 47.30 -11.02
N GLY A 285 2.34 46.54 -10.41
CA GLY A 285 2.53 45.86 -9.12
C GLY A 285 2.23 44.38 -9.29
N ALA A 286 2.07 43.67 -8.20
CA ALA A 286 1.66 42.24 -8.19
C ALA A 286 0.63 41.95 -7.12
N LEU A 287 -0.26 40.99 -7.41
CA LEU A 287 -0.97 40.25 -6.40
C LEU A 287 -0.22 38.94 -6.15
N VAL A 288 0.16 38.71 -4.90
CA VAL A 288 0.80 37.46 -4.45
C VAL A 288 -0.15 36.79 -3.50
N ILE A 289 -0.48 35.54 -3.77
CA ILE A 289 -1.40 34.73 -3.01
C ILE A 289 -0.67 33.47 -2.57
N VAL A 290 -0.79 33.10 -1.31
CA VAL A 290 -0.32 31.84 -0.76
C VAL A 290 -1.40 31.26 0.13
N GLY A 291 -1.57 29.94 0.12
CA GLY A 291 -2.53 29.28 0.96
C GLY A 291 -2.29 27.79 1.04
N ASP A 292 -2.88 27.19 2.08
CA ASP A 292 -2.88 25.76 2.32
C ASP A 292 -4.29 25.26 2.60
N VAL A 293 -4.68 24.20 1.91
CA VAL A 293 -6.00 23.53 1.99
C VAL A 293 -5.93 22.37 2.97
N SER A 294 -6.76 22.43 4.01
CA SER A 294 -6.87 21.35 4.99
C SER A 294 -7.20 20.00 4.35
N GLY A 295 -6.43 18.97 4.72
CA GLY A 295 -6.54 17.60 4.18
C GLY A 295 -5.55 17.31 3.07
N LYS A 296 -5.57 16.08 2.55
CA LYS A 296 -4.56 15.61 1.58
C LYS A 296 -5.23 14.91 0.39
N GLY A 297 -4.50 14.81 -0.71
CA GLY A 297 -4.91 14.06 -1.89
C GLY A 297 -5.91 14.78 -2.78
N MET A 298 -6.69 14.02 -3.56
CA MET A 298 -7.58 14.55 -4.60
C MET A 298 -8.59 15.62 -4.11
N PRO A 299 -9.25 15.50 -2.95
CA PRO A 299 -10.17 16.53 -2.48
C PRO A 299 -9.50 17.88 -2.23
N ALA A 300 -8.28 17.88 -1.68
CA ALA A 300 -7.49 19.09 -1.48
C ALA A 300 -7.10 19.73 -2.83
N ALA A 301 -6.58 18.94 -3.77
CA ALA A 301 -6.23 19.43 -5.11
C ALA A 301 -7.41 20.04 -5.88
N MET A 302 -8.60 19.45 -5.76
CA MET A 302 -9.82 20.01 -6.36
C MET A 302 -10.18 21.35 -5.72
N THR A 303 -9.92 21.52 -4.42
CA THR A 303 -10.14 22.78 -3.71
C THR A 303 -9.12 23.84 -4.17
N VAL A 304 -7.84 23.46 -4.26
CA VAL A 304 -6.79 24.32 -4.84
C VAL A 304 -7.21 24.80 -6.25
N SER A 305 -7.67 23.87 -7.11
CA SER A 305 -8.10 24.20 -8.46
C SER A 305 -9.23 25.25 -8.48
N LEU A 306 -10.21 25.09 -7.61
CA LEU A 306 -11.31 26.03 -7.45
C LEU A 306 -10.82 27.41 -6.99
N LEU A 307 -9.96 27.44 -5.96
CA LEU A 307 -9.46 28.68 -5.38
C LEU A 307 -8.56 29.44 -6.35
N VAL A 308 -7.63 28.75 -7.02
CA VAL A 308 -6.77 29.35 -8.04
C VAL A 308 -7.60 29.89 -9.20
N GLY A 309 -8.58 29.16 -9.71
CA GLY A 309 -9.49 29.65 -10.74
C GLY A 309 -10.29 30.89 -10.29
N THR A 310 -10.73 30.91 -9.04
CA THR A 310 -11.43 32.04 -8.44
C THR A 310 -10.53 33.27 -8.36
N VAL A 311 -9.30 33.13 -7.83
CA VAL A 311 -8.32 34.21 -7.71
C VAL A 311 -7.96 34.80 -9.09
N ARG A 312 -7.62 33.96 -10.06
CA ARG A 312 -7.29 34.39 -11.41
C ARG A 312 -8.43 35.18 -12.06
N THR A 313 -9.67 34.80 -11.79
CA THR A 313 -10.84 35.56 -12.28
C THR A 313 -11.02 36.86 -11.53
N LEU A 314 -10.93 36.87 -10.20
CA LEU A 314 -11.14 38.05 -9.36
C LEU A 314 -10.06 39.13 -9.61
N ALA A 315 -8.83 38.73 -9.86
CA ALA A 315 -7.73 39.67 -10.17
C ALA A 315 -8.01 40.59 -11.37
N HIS A 316 -8.98 40.28 -12.22
CA HIS A 316 -9.45 41.15 -13.29
C HIS A 316 -10.44 42.23 -12.83
N TYR A 317 -11.09 42.04 -11.68
CA TYR A 317 -12.20 42.90 -11.22
C TYR A 317 -11.86 43.66 -9.96
N THR A 318 -11.02 43.13 -9.08
CA THR A 318 -10.60 43.82 -7.85
C THR A 318 -9.12 43.57 -7.56
N ARG A 319 -8.52 44.56 -6.87
CA ARG A 319 -7.13 44.52 -6.37
C ARG A 319 -7.08 44.53 -4.84
N SER A 320 -8.25 44.53 -4.19
CA SER A 320 -8.34 44.51 -2.73
C SER A 320 -8.11 43.08 -2.22
N PRO A 321 -7.05 42.84 -1.41
CA PRO A 321 -6.80 41.57 -0.79
C PRO A 321 -7.97 41.05 0.05
N GLY A 322 -8.63 41.96 0.79
CA GLY A 322 -9.78 41.61 1.63
C GLY A 322 -11.01 41.15 0.83
N GLU A 323 -11.31 41.84 -0.30
CA GLU A 323 -12.40 41.43 -1.19
C GLU A 323 -12.13 40.06 -1.86
N ILE A 324 -10.87 39.80 -2.25
CA ILE A 324 -10.46 38.53 -2.84
C ILE A 324 -10.68 37.39 -1.82
N LEU A 325 -10.21 37.56 -0.57
CA LEU A 325 -10.42 36.58 0.49
C LEU A 325 -11.90 36.36 0.81
N ALA A 326 -12.70 37.44 0.86
CA ALA A 326 -14.15 37.34 1.11
C ALA A 326 -14.86 36.53 0.01
N ALA A 327 -14.53 36.75 -1.26
CA ALA A 327 -15.10 36.00 -2.36
C ALA A 327 -14.62 34.53 -2.39
N MET A 328 -13.35 34.28 -2.04
CA MET A 328 -12.83 32.91 -1.89
C MET A 328 -13.54 32.19 -0.74
N ASN A 329 -13.79 32.86 0.40
CA ASN A 329 -14.53 32.31 1.53
C ASN A 329 -15.96 31.88 1.13
N GLN A 330 -16.68 32.73 0.41
CA GLN A 330 -18.01 32.38 -0.10
C GLN A 330 -17.98 31.14 -1.00
N ARG A 331 -16.95 31.01 -1.84
CA ARG A 331 -16.77 29.83 -2.70
C ARG A 331 -16.52 28.56 -1.89
N MET A 332 -15.74 28.66 -0.81
CA MET A 332 -15.50 27.53 0.10
C MET A 332 -16.77 27.09 0.83
N LEU A 333 -17.52 28.05 1.37
CA LEU A 333 -18.77 27.79 2.10
C LEU A 333 -19.87 27.18 1.22
N ALA A 334 -19.90 27.49 -0.07
CA ALA A 334 -20.85 26.90 -1.03
C ALA A 334 -20.61 25.40 -1.30
N ARG A 335 -19.54 24.81 -0.78
CA ARG A 335 -19.23 23.37 -0.94
C ARG A 335 -19.78 22.56 0.21
N SER A 336 -20.45 21.45 -0.12
CA SER A 336 -21.10 20.56 0.85
C SER A 336 -20.13 19.67 1.64
N HIS A 337 -18.80 19.70 1.37
CA HIS A 337 -17.88 18.66 1.84
C HIS A 337 -17.03 19.04 3.06
N GLY A 338 -17.23 20.23 3.63
CA GLY A 338 -16.43 20.71 4.75
C GLY A 338 -14.96 20.96 4.36
N GLY A 339 -14.14 21.32 5.33
CA GLY A 339 -12.74 21.69 5.17
C GLY A 339 -12.56 23.21 5.22
N PHE A 340 -11.37 23.64 5.56
CA PHE A 340 -10.97 25.05 5.61
C PHE A 340 -9.68 25.23 4.82
N THR A 341 -9.35 26.49 4.54
CA THR A 341 -8.11 26.85 3.85
C THR A 341 -7.50 28.06 4.53
N THR A 342 -6.25 27.98 4.93
CA THR A 342 -5.49 29.17 5.31
C THR A 342 -5.05 29.90 4.06
N CYS A 343 -5.16 31.21 4.02
CA CYS A 343 -4.79 31.97 2.84
C CYS A 343 -4.35 33.38 3.21
N LEU A 344 -3.31 33.86 2.54
CA LEU A 344 -2.85 35.24 2.61
C LEU A 344 -2.83 35.83 1.20
N VAL A 345 -3.37 37.02 1.05
CA VAL A 345 -3.33 37.79 -0.18
C VAL A 345 -2.56 39.09 0.07
N LEU A 346 -1.53 39.30 -0.74
CA LEU A 346 -0.67 40.50 -0.74
C LEU A 346 -0.82 41.22 -2.06
N ARG A 347 -1.08 42.53 -2.02
CA ARG A 347 -0.87 43.45 -3.13
C ARG A 347 0.42 44.22 -2.90
N ALA A 348 1.35 44.19 -3.86
CA ALA A 348 2.56 44.95 -3.87
C ALA A 348 2.46 46.02 -4.95
N ASP A 349 2.42 47.29 -4.58
CA ASP A 349 2.40 48.42 -5.51
C ASP A 349 3.83 48.86 -5.85
N ALA A 350 4.05 49.41 -7.02
CA ALA A 350 5.38 49.77 -7.56
C ALA A 350 6.18 50.73 -6.67
N ASP A 351 5.50 51.53 -5.85
CA ASP A 351 6.12 52.46 -4.90
C ASP A 351 6.61 51.76 -3.61
N GLY A 352 6.39 50.44 -3.51
CA GLY A 352 6.78 49.63 -2.38
C GLY A 352 5.73 49.56 -1.27
N VAL A 353 4.54 50.12 -1.50
CA VAL A 353 3.41 49.91 -0.58
C VAL A 353 2.87 48.49 -0.72
N LEU A 354 2.82 47.78 0.38
CA LEU A 354 2.23 46.43 0.49
C LEU A 354 0.89 46.55 1.21
N THR A 355 -0.17 45.99 0.62
CA THR A 355 -1.48 45.82 1.27
C THR A 355 -1.72 44.32 1.45
N ILE A 356 -1.97 43.88 2.68
CA ILE A 356 -2.07 42.47 3.03
C ILE A 356 -3.38 42.19 3.77
N ALA A 357 -4.06 41.12 3.39
CA ALA A 357 -5.16 40.53 4.17
C ALA A 357 -4.85 39.05 4.45
N ASN A 358 -5.20 38.61 5.66
CA ASN A 358 -4.85 37.27 6.14
C ASN A 358 -6.11 36.51 6.62
N ALA A 359 -6.27 35.30 6.11
CA ALA A 359 -7.31 34.35 6.47
C ALA A 359 -6.70 33.15 7.23
N GLY A 360 -6.19 33.37 8.44
CA GLY A 360 -5.64 32.33 9.30
C GLY A 360 -4.32 31.71 8.81
N HIS A 361 -3.65 32.33 7.86
CA HIS A 361 -2.34 31.87 7.36
C HIS A 361 -1.20 32.38 8.24
N ILE A 362 -0.04 31.72 8.20
CA ILE A 362 1.14 32.15 8.91
C ILE A 362 1.51 33.57 8.49
N ALA A 363 1.78 34.43 9.48
CA ALA A 363 2.20 35.79 9.22
C ALA A 363 3.57 35.82 8.52
N PRO A 364 3.77 36.72 7.54
CA PRO A 364 5.03 36.81 6.82
C PRO A 364 6.15 37.40 7.70
N TYR A 365 7.37 37.21 7.28
CA TYR A 365 8.56 37.75 7.92
C TYR A 365 9.11 38.95 7.06
N VAL A 366 9.56 40.00 7.72
CA VAL A 366 10.34 41.06 7.13
C VAL A 366 11.66 41.20 7.89
N ASP A 367 12.79 41.04 7.20
CA ASP A 367 14.13 41.12 7.77
C ASP A 367 14.30 40.29 9.06
N GLY A 368 13.79 39.05 9.08
CA GLY A 368 13.90 38.13 10.21
C GLY A 368 12.89 38.36 11.34
N ARG A 369 11.94 39.26 11.15
CA ARG A 369 10.89 39.54 12.16
C ARG A 369 9.50 39.27 11.60
N GLU A 370 8.67 38.62 12.40
CA GLU A 370 7.27 38.40 12.06
C GLU A 370 6.52 39.70 11.93
N LEU A 371 5.80 39.87 10.82
CA LEU A 371 4.99 41.04 10.54
C LEU A 371 3.67 40.97 11.31
N GLN A 372 3.38 41.95 12.13
CA GLN A 372 2.13 41.99 12.90
C GLN A 372 0.96 42.35 11.98
N LEU A 373 0.02 41.40 11.83
CA LEU A 373 -1.16 41.53 10.97
C LEU A 373 -2.42 41.18 11.75
N GLU A 374 -3.52 41.82 11.40
CA GLU A 374 -4.84 41.31 11.78
C GLU A 374 -5.16 40.07 10.93
N SER A 375 -5.55 38.97 11.59
CA SER A 375 -5.90 37.72 10.90
C SER A 375 -7.37 37.41 11.12
N GLY A 376 -8.10 37.19 10.03
CA GLY A 376 -9.44 36.63 10.04
C GLY A 376 -9.42 35.11 10.20
N LEU A 377 -10.59 34.50 10.33
CA LEU A 377 -10.72 33.03 10.34
C LEU A 377 -10.31 32.46 8.97
N PRO A 378 -9.78 31.23 8.94
CA PRO A 378 -9.54 30.51 7.67
C PRO A 378 -10.79 30.47 6.80
N LEU A 379 -10.58 30.41 5.48
CA LEU A 379 -11.66 30.31 4.49
C LEU A 379 -12.49 29.05 4.71
N GLY A 380 -13.81 29.18 4.58
CA GLY A 380 -14.74 28.04 4.69
C GLY A 380 -15.26 27.77 6.11
N ILE A 381 -14.87 28.59 7.10
CA ILE A 381 -15.34 28.41 8.51
C ILE A 381 -16.60 29.23 8.79
N SER A 382 -16.64 30.52 8.48
CA SER A 382 -17.77 31.40 8.76
C SER A 382 -18.06 32.38 7.64
N ALA A 383 -19.32 32.59 7.34
CA ALA A 383 -19.74 33.56 6.31
C ALA A 383 -19.54 35.02 6.77
N ASP A 384 -19.54 35.25 8.06
CA ASP A 384 -19.50 36.59 8.65
C ASP A 384 -18.06 37.09 8.89
N THR A 385 -17.05 36.34 8.40
CA THR A 385 -15.66 36.73 8.57
C THR A 385 -15.33 37.94 7.71
N ILE A 386 -14.77 38.98 8.36
CA ILE A 386 -14.24 40.18 7.71
C ILE A 386 -12.72 40.02 7.62
N TYR A 387 -12.16 40.25 6.44
CA TYR A 387 -10.72 40.21 6.22
C TYR A 387 -10.19 41.65 6.13
N VAL A 388 -9.56 42.09 7.24
CA VAL A 388 -9.02 43.44 7.39
C VAL A 388 -7.75 43.54 6.58
N GLU A 389 -7.58 44.69 5.88
CA GLU A 389 -6.37 45.01 5.15
C GLU A 389 -5.40 45.83 6.02
N SER A 390 -4.17 45.33 6.10
CA SER A 390 -3.05 46.02 6.76
C SER A 390 -2.08 46.55 5.70
N THR A 391 -1.60 47.76 5.87
CA THR A 391 -0.68 48.42 4.89
C THR A 391 0.69 48.61 5.51
N PHE A 392 1.75 48.27 4.74
CA PHE A 392 3.14 48.37 5.11
C PHE A 392 3.95 49.00 3.99
N GLN A 393 5.04 49.71 4.34
CA GLN A 393 6.02 50.20 3.41
C GLN A 393 7.24 49.28 3.40
N LEU A 394 7.49 48.60 2.28
CA LEU A 394 8.72 47.84 2.10
C LEU A 394 9.80 48.81 1.56
N SER A 395 10.92 48.90 2.28
CA SER A 395 12.05 49.71 1.86
C SER A 395 12.82 49.02 0.74
N PRO A 396 13.59 49.76 -0.09
CA PRO A 396 14.52 49.14 -1.04
C PRO A 396 15.46 48.17 -0.37
N GLU A 397 15.74 47.05 -1.02
CA GLU A 397 16.55 45.89 -0.56
C GLU A 397 15.93 45.10 0.61
N GLN A 398 14.78 45.51 1.16
CA GLN A 398 14.06 44.69 2.14
C GLN A 398 13.37 43.50 1.51
N GLN A 399 13.39 42.40 2.21
CA GLN A 399 12.73 41.14 1.80
C GLN A 399 11.56 40.83 2.71
N LEU A 400 10.40 40.55 2.11
CA LEU A 400 9.26 39.95 2.77
C LEU A 400 9.21 38.47 2.36
N THR A 401 9.08 37.58 3.34
CA THR A 401 9.05 36.12 3.13
C THR A 401 7.75 35.53 3.65
N LEU A 402 7.09 34.76 2.79
CA LEU A 402 5.86 34.04 3.03
C LEU A 402 6.18 32.52 3.10
N LEU A 403 5.63 31.84 4.08
CA LEU A 403 5.87 30.41 4.33
C LEU A 403 4.55 29.71 4.58
N THR A 404 4.43 28.45 4.14
CA THR A 404 3.38 27.55 4.62
C THR A 404 3.85 26.78 5.85
N ASP A 405 2.92 26.13 6.55
CA ASP A 405 3.18 25.42 7.81
C ASP A 405 4.14 24.25 7.64
N GLY A 406 4.23 23.64 6.45
CA GLY A 406 5.20 22.57 6.18
C GLY A 406 6.67 22.98 6.39
N VAL A 407 7.00 24.28 6.37
CA VAL A 407 8.33 24.75 6.79
C VAL A 407 8.48 24.69 8.29
N ILE A 408 7.51 25.20 9.04
CA ILE A 408 7.54 25.33 10.50
C ILE A 408 7.36 23.95 11.18
N GLU A 409 6.51 23.12 10.60
CA GLU A 409 6.14 21.80 11.09
C GLU A 409 7.10 20.69 10.67
N ALA A 410 8.10 20.97 9.84
CA ALA A 410 9.14 20.01 9.50
C ALA A 410 9.77 19.42 10.76
N ARG A 411 9.94 18.08 10.82
CA ARG A 411 10.38 17.35 12.02
C ARG A 411 11.67 16.58 11.79
N ASP A 412 12.58 16.67 12.74
CA ASP A 412 13.76 15.83 12.72
C ASP A 412 13.45 14.39 13.18
N LYS A 413 14.45 13.51 13.11
CA LYS A 413 14.32 12.10 13.53
C LYS A 413 13.97 11.93 15.02
N ALA A 414 14.18 12.96 15.84
CA ALA A 414 13.83 12.97 17.25
C ALA A 414 12.42 13.54 17.51
N GLY A 415 11.73 14.04 16.47
CA GLY A 415 10.41 14.64 16.54
C GLY A 415 10.43 16.13 16.90
N ALA A 416 11.59 16.79 16.93
CA ALA A 416 11.66 18.23 17.18
C ALA A 416 11.22 19.00 15.93
N LEU A 417 10.45 20.08 16.12
CA LEU A 417 9.98 20.96 15.04
C LEU A 417 11.11 21.88 14.56
N PHE A 418 11.06 22.21 13.29
CA PHE A 418 11.88 23.29 12.71
C PHE A 418 11.57 24.61 13.42
N GLY A 419 10.30 24.95 13.54
CA GLY A 419 9.73 25.98 14.40
C GLY A 419 9.89 27.41 13.89
N PHE A 420 9.19 28.30 14.57
CA PHE A 420 9.15 29.73 14.21
C PHE A 420 10.51 30.44 14.32
N GLU A 421 11.31 30.13 15.33
CA GLU A 421 12.61 30.79 15.56
C GLU A 421 13.60 30.54 14.41
N ARG A 422 13.70 29.28 13.94
CA ARG A 422 14.56 28.95 12.79
C ARG A 422 14.02 29.55 11.51
N SER A 423 12.71 29.52 11.32
CA SER A 423 12.05 30.13 10.16
C SER A 423 12.32 31.64 10.10
N ALA A 424 12.20 32.34 11.23
CA ALA A 424 12.52 33.75 11.34
C ALA A 424 14.01 34.04 10.99
N SER A 425 14.93 33.24 11.56
CA SER A 425 16.37 33.44 11.32
C SER A 425 16.80 33.21 9.87
N LEU A 426 16.10 32.34 9.15
CA LEU A 426 16.37 32.01 7.76
C LEU A 426 15.55 32.86 6.75
N SER A 427 14.56 33.62 7.22
CA SER A 427 13.63 34.33 6.34
C SER A 427 14.26 35.41 5.46
N THR A 428 15.49 35.81 5.74
CA THR A 428 16.30 36.75 4.90
C THR A 428 17.09 36.03 3.81
N GLN A 429 17.07 34.69 3.78
CA GLN A 429 17.75 33.90 2.75
C GLN A 429 16.88 33.76 1.49
N PRO A 430 17.45 33.36 0.35
CA PRO A 430 16.67 33.04 -0.86
C PRO A 430 15.65 31.93 -0.56
N ALA A 431 14.49 31.98 -1.22
CA ALA A 431 13.38 31.03 -1.02
C ALA A 431 13.83 29.55 -1.13
N GLU A 432 14.72 29.23 -2.09
CA GLU A 432 15.26 27.88 -2.26
C GLU A 432 16.09 27.42 -1.07
N ALA A 433 16.90 28.29 -0.46
CA ALA A 433 17.71 27.96 0.71
C ALA A 433 16.84 27.64 1.93
N ILE A 434 15.75 28.40 2.13
CA ILE A 434 14.79 28.16 3.22
C ILE A 434 14.09 26.81 3.02
N ALA A 435 13.57 26.55 1.82
CA ALA A 435 12.87 25.32 1.48
C ALA A 435 13.79 24.09 1.61
N GLN A 436 15.05 24.19 1.16
CA GLN A 436 16.04 23.12 1.32
C GLN A 436 16.38 22.85 2.79
N ALA A 437 16.51 23.90 3.60
CA ALA A 437 16.79 23.75 5.03
C ALA A 437 15.65 23.02 5.76
N ALA A 438 14.39 23.36 5.51
CA ALA A 438 13.23 22.68 6.06
C ALA A 438 13.14 21.23 5.56
N GLN A 439 13.34 21.01 4.26
CA GLN A 439 13.34 19.67 3.66
C GLN A 439 14.42 18.75 4.23
N ALA A 440 15.64 19.26 4.40
CA ALA A 440 16.75 18.51 4.96
C ALA A 440 16.56 18.23 6.46
N PHE A 441 15.83 19.07 7.17
CA PHE A 441 15.49 18.86 8.57
C PHE A 441 14.49 17.71 8.73
N GLY A 442 13.49 17.61 7.85
CA GLY A 442 12.56 16.46 7.78
C GLY A 442 11.16 16.89 7.37
N GLN A 443 10.89 16.79 6.08
CA GLN A 443 9.60 17.18 5.51
C GLN A 443 8.49 16.18 5.88
N GLU A 444 7.35 16.69 6.40
CA GLU A 444 6.13 15.91 6.71
C GLU A 444 4.88 16.44 5.98
N ASP A 445 4.97 17.67 5.44
CA ASP A 445 3.91 18.29 4.63
C ASP A 445 4.49 19.06 3.44
N ASP A 446 3.62 19.67 2.61
CA ASP A 446 4.03 20.49 1.48
C ASP A 446 4.81 21.70 1.98
N ILE A 447 5.88 22.05 1.29
CA ILE A 447 6.70 23.23 1.60
C ILE A 447 6.53 24.24 0.49
N THR A 448 5.96 25.40 0.83
CA THR A 448 5.88 26.56 -0.04
C THR A 448 6.58 27.75 0.59
N VAL A 449 7.47 28.35 -0.17
CA VAL A 449 8.23 29.54 0.23
C VAL A 449 8.17 30.57 -0.89
N LEU A 450 7.74 31.79 -0.56
CA LEU A 450 7.85 32.95 -1.48
C LEU A 450 8.65 34.05 -0.80
N SER A 451 9.56 34.68 -1.56
CA SER A 451 10.26 35.90 -1.14
C SER A 451 9.96 37.02 -2.11
N VAL A 452 9.66 38.19 -1.58
CA VAL A 452 9.38 39.42 -2.31
C VAL A 452 10.39 40.47 -1.85
N THR A 453 11.37 40.76 -2.68
CA THR A 453 12.42 41.75 -2.38
C THR A 453 12.17 42.99 -3.22
N ARG A 454 12.14 44.16 -2.59
CA ARG A 454 12.04 45.43 -3.31
C ARG A 454 13.39 45.82 -3.90
N THR A 455 13.42 46.19 -5.21
CA THR A 455 14.62 46.66 -5.90
C THR A 455 14.66 48.16 -5.96
N ASN A 456 15.89 48.74 -6.12
CA ASN A 456 16.08 50.16 -6.32
C ASN A 456 15.72 50.62 -7.74
N ASP A 457 15.69 49.68 -8.72
CA ASP A 457 15.45 49.97 -10.11
C ASP A 457 14.05 49.57 -10.57
N LEU A 458 13.31 50.53 -11.13
CA LEU A 458 12.04 50.30 -11.82
C LEU A 458 12.22 49.62 -13.20
N ASN A 459 13.46 49.28 -13.60
CA ASN A 459 13.76 48.74 -14.91
C ASN A 459 14.00 47.22 -14.87
N PRO A 460 13.10 46.42 -15.45
CA PRO A 460 13.19 44.94 -15.41
C PRO A 460 14.24 44.35 -16.36
N ALA A 461 15.05 45.16 -17.04
CA ALA A 461 15.94 44.68 -18.10
C ALA A 461 17.34 44.25 -17.64
N MET A 462 17.65 44.22 -16.35
CA MET A 462 18.98 43.88 -15.82
C MET A 462 19.00 42.86 -14.66
N ALA A 463 17.98 41.99 -14.53
CA ALA A 463 18.01 40.90 -13.59
C ALA A 463 18.01 39.54 -14.27
#